data_20175a0826eca22f15a7cfd363bd70d6
#
_entry.id   20175a0826eca22f15a7cfd363bd70d6
#
_cell.length_a   1.000
_cell.length_b   1.000
_cell.length_c   1.000
_cell.angle_alpha   90.00
_cell.angle_beta   90.00
_cell.angle_gamma   90.00
#
_symmetry.space_group_name_H-M   'P 1'
#
loop_
_entity.id
_entity.type
_entity.pdbx_description
1 polymer ?
#
loop_
_entity_poly.entity_id
_entity_poly.type
_entity_poly.pdbx_seq_one_letter_code
_entity_poly.pdbx_strand_id
1 'polypeptide(L)'
;HEVKKKKGGDKVEPPAGAAPAAAMRRPQEDEPEKPDLVLWHWKDSRLQAQQQVEESRDKNFSYLATYRIADKKFLRLADEELRNVTAAPKQKFGIGFDSREYELFGNLDGRRYQDVYVVDLKTGARKLAVKKNRWNYGASPDGTQFVYHEDGNFFVYDMASGQSRNLTKDVPSVFWNQEDDHNIVKPPTGVIGWTKDGASILLS
;
A
#
# COMPACT_ATOMS: atom_id res chain seq x y z
N HIS A 1 -31.38 -16.51 10.20
CA HIS A 1 -31.84 -15.38 11.02
C HIS A 1 -32.19 -14.21 10.13
N GLU A 2 -33.52 -13.99 9.97
CA GLU A 2 -34.04 -12.82 9.23
C GLU A 2 -33.89 -11.56 10.06
N VAL A 3 -33.28 -10.52 9.45
CA VAL A 3 -33.20 -9.19 10.04
C VAL A 3 -34.40 -8.37 9.59
N LYS A 4 -35.35 -8.14 10.49
CA LYS A 4 -36.51 -7.26 10.25
C LYS A 4 -36.07 -5.78 10.13
N LYS A 5 -36.35 -5.15 8.99
CA LYS A 5 -36.22 -3.69 8.81
C LYS A 5 -37.26 -2.97 9.68
N LYS A 6 -36.83 -2.09 10.57
CA LYS A 6 -37.69 -1.13 11.27
C LYS A 6 -38.18 -0.04 10.31
N LYS A 7 -39.50 0.02 10.10
CA LYS A 7 -40.23 1.20 9.57
C LYS A 7 -40.56 2.11 10.75
N GLY A 8 -40.29 3.40 10.61
CA GLY A 8 -40.81 4.41 11.53
C GLY A 8 -39.99 5.70 11.43
N GLY A 9 -40.48 6.66 10.70
CA GLY A 9 -40.03 8.04 10.71
C GLY A 9 -41.23 8.94 10.41
N ASP A 10 -41.67 9.67 11.41
CA ASP A 10 -42.81 10.56 11.39
C ASP A 10 -42.71 11.60 10.28
N LYS A 11 -43.80 11.74 9.50
CA LYS A 11 -44.01 12.84 8.57
C LYS A 11 -44.36 14.11 9.36
N VAL A 12 -43.47 15.07 9.36
CA VAL A 12 -43.80 16.45 9.74
C VAL A 12 -44.32 17.15 8.48
N GLU A 13 -45.59 17.57 8.49
CA GLU A 13 -46.17 18.38 7.45
C GLU A 13 -45.64 19.84 7.53
N PRO A 14 -45.18 20.42 6.40
CA PRO A 14 -44.81 21.83 6.38
C PRO A 14 -46.06 22.72 6.29
N PRO A 15 -46.02 23.98 6.82
CA PRO A 15 -47.12 24.90 6.85
C PRO A 15 -47.52 25.36 5.44
N ALA A 16 -48.83 25.45 5.20
CA ALA A 16 -49.42 25.92 3.95
C ALA A 16 -49.06 27.39 3.71
N GLY A 17 -48.54 27.69 2.51
CA GLY A 17 -48.40 29.04 2.02
C GLY A 17 -47.12 29.38 1.26
N ALA A 18 -46.69 28.60 0.30
CA ALA A 18 -45.78 29.08 -0.74
C ALA A 18 -46.05 28.32 -2.05
N ALA A 19 -46.35 29.06 -3.10
CA ALA A 19 -46.54 28.49 -4.42
C ALA A 19 -45.25 27.79 -4.91
N PRO A 20 -45.35 26.60 -5.54
CA PRO A 20 -44.14 25.90 -5.99
C PRO A 20 -43.57 26.59 -7.23
N ALA A 21 -42.37 27.13 -7.10
CA ALA A 21 -41.51 27.36 -8.26
C ALA A 21 -41.31 26.01 -8.97
N ALA A 22 -41.75 25.93 -10.22
CA ALA A 22 -41.54 24.78 -11.08
C ALA A 22 -40.06 24.53 -11.24
N ALA A 23 -39.50 23.65 -10.36
CA ALA A 23 -38.19 23.09 -10.56
C ALA A 23 -38.24 22.28 -11.85
N MET A 24 -37.67 22.81 -12.93
CA MET A 24 -37.35 22.05 -14.13
C MET A 24 -36.55 20.80 -13.69
N ARG A 25 -37.21 19.66 -13.62
CA ARG A 25 -36.54 18.36 -13.56
C ARG A 25 -35.70 18.26 -14.83
N ARG A 26 -34.40 18.37 -14.70
CA ARG A 26 -33.47 17.91 -15.75
C ARG A 26 -33.87 16.47 -16.07
N PRO A 27 -33.98 16.11 -17.38
CA PRO A 27 -34.16 14.73 -17.75
C PRO A 27 -33.01 13.95 -17.05
N GLN A 28 -33.34 12.93 -16.24
CA GLN A 28 -32.36 11.95 -15.81
C GLN A 28 -31.91 11.29 -17.12
N GLU A 29 -30.70 11.59 -17.57
CA GLU A 29 -30.04 10.77 -18.57
C GLU A 29 -30.02 9.35 -17.97
N ASP A 30 -30.70 8.41 -18.65
CA ASP A 30 -30.65 7.01 -18.29
C ASP A 30 -29.19 6.59 -18.29
N GLU A 31 -28.62 6.47 -17.09
CA GLU A 31 -27.27 5.86 -16.96
C GLU A 31 -27.37 4.47 -17.63
N PRO A 32 -26.49 4.16 -18.58
CA PRO A 32 -26.52 2.86 -19.23
C PRO A 32 -26.47 1.79 -18.13
N GLU A 33 -27.45 0.88 -18.17
CA GLU A 33 -27.49 -0.27 -17.25
C GLU A 33 -26.12 -0.94 -17.25
N LYS A 34 -25.46 -0.95 -16.10
CA LYS A 34 -24.19 -1.65 -15.95
C LYS A 34 -24.44 -3.14 -16.18
N PRO A 35 -23.72 -3.78 -17.10
CA PRO A 35 -23.91 -5.20 -17.34
C PRO A 35 -23.65 -5.98 -16.03
N ASP A 36 -24.58 -6.84 -15.67
CA ASP A 36 -24.50 -7.70 -14.50
C ASP A 36 -23.60 -8.95 -14.73
N LEU A 37 -22.72 -8.84 -15.72
CA LEU A 37 -21.78 -9.88 -16.10
C LEU A 37 -20.37 -9.54 -15.63
N VAL A 38 -19.79 -10.40 -14.78
CA VAL A 38 -18.41 -10.31 -14.34
C VAL A 38 -17.63 -11.45 -14.99
N LEU A 39 -16.62 -11.09 -15.80
CA LEU A 39 -15.71 -12.05 -16.42
C LEU A 39 -14.45 -12.15 -15.57
N TRP A 40 -14.08 -13.36 -15.23
CA TRP A 40 -12.86 -13.69 -14.51
C TRP A 40 -12.09 -14.79 -15.22
N HIS A 41 -10.76 -14.68 -15.19
CA HIS A 41 -9.88 -15.67 -15.78
C HIS A 41 -8.93 -16.24 -14.72
N TRP A 42 -8.67 -17.56 -14.77
CA TRP A 42 -7.82 -18.24 -13.78
C TRP A 42 -6.35 -17.74 -13.75
N LYS A 43 -5.90 -17.05 -14.79
CA LYS A 43 -4.58 -16.41 -14.86
C LYS A 43 -4.56 -14.98 -14.34
N ASP A 44 -5.70 -14.44 -13.91
CA ASP A 44 -5.72 -13.12 -13.30
C ASP A 44 -4.91 -13.14 -12.00
N SER A 45 -4.05 -12.15 -11.82
CA SER A 45 -3.19 -12.05 -10.64
C SER A 45 -3.97 -11.85 -9.36
N ARG A 46 -5.18 -11.27 -9.46
CA ARG A 46 -6.09 -11.02 -8.33
C ARG A 46 -7.39 -11.79 -8.48
N LEU A 47 -7.89 -12.32 -7.35
CA LEU A 47 -9.18 -12.99 -7.29
C LEU A 47 -10.31 -12.01 -7.64
N GLN A 48 -11.39 -12.50 -8.25
CA GLN A 48 -12.55 -11.70 -8.63
C GLN A 48 -13.11 -10.85 -7.48
N ALA A 49 -13.30 -11.46 -6.31
CA ALA A 49 -13.79 -10.74 -5.13
C ALA A 49 -12.86 -9.58 -4.71
N GLN A 50 -11.55 -9.77 -4.83
CA GLN A 50 -10.57 -8.72 -4.57
C GLN A 50 -10.66 -7.61 -5.62
N GLN A 51 -10.78 -7.96 -6.90
CA GLN A 51 -10.93 -6.97 -7.98
C GLN A 51 -12.18 -6.09 -7.77
N GLN A 52 -13.29 -6.68 -7.37
CA GLN A 52 -14.52 -5.94 -7.07
C GLN A 52 -14.36 -4.97 -5.90
N VAL A 53 -13.72 -5.40 -4.81
CA VAL A 53 -13.45 -4.53 -3.63
C VAL A 53 -12.50 -3.40 -3.97
N GLU A 54 -11.51 -3.66 -4.82
CA GLU A 54 -10.47 -2.71 -5.19
C GLU A 54 -10.83 -1.83 -6.40
N GLU A 55 -11.95 -2.07 -7.07
CA GLU A 55 -12.38 -1.36 -8.29
C GLU A 55 -12.30 0.17 -8.13
N SER A 56 -12.87 0.70 -7.05
CA SER A 56 -12.87 2.15 -6.80
C SER A 56 -11.46 2.71 -6.61
N ARG A 57 -10.59 1.96 -5.92
CA ARG A 57 -9.19 2.34 -5.73
C ARG A 57 -8.43 2.31 -7.05
N ASP A 58 -8.65 1.30 -7.87
CA ASP A 58 -7.98 1.16 -9.16
C ASP A 58 -8.42 2.26 -10.15
N LYS A 59 -9.70 2.63 -10.16
CA LYS A 59 -10.20 3.73 -11.00
C LYS A 59 -9.63 5.11 -10.61
N ASN A 60 -9.37 5.33 -9.33
CA ASN A 60 -8.83 6.58 -8.80
C ASN A 60 -7.31 6.54 -8.58
N PHE A 61 -6.64 5.49 -9.05
CA PHE A 61 -5.21 5.33 -8.85
C PHE A 61 -4.43 6.38 -9.65
N SER A 62 -3.43 6.99 -9.00
CA SER A 62 -2.51 7.92 -9.63
C SER A 62 -1.07 7.56 -9.31
N TYR A 63 -0.20 7.75 -10.28
CA TYR A 63 1.23 7.47 -10.12
C TYR A 63 1.96 8.62 -9.45
N LEU A 64 2.87 8.30 -8.53
CA LEU A 64 3.73 9.29 -7.92
C LEU A 64 4.62 9.94 -8.98
N ALA A 65 4.66 11.26 -8.96
CA ALA A 65 5.48 12.07 -9.84
C ALA A 65 6.08 13.26 -9.08
N THR A 66 7.16 13.83 -9.58
CA THR A 66 7.76 15.06 -9.08
C THR A 66 7.76 16.12 -10.16
N TYR A 67 7.52 17.38 -9.78
CA TYR A 67 7.69 18.53 -10.64
C TYR A 67 8.71 19.48 -10.04
N ARG A 68 9.83 19.66 -10.71
CA ARG A 68 10.89 20.58 -10.28
C ARG A 68 10.58 21.98 -10.75
N ILE A 69 10.29 22.86 -9.80
CA ILE A 69 9.83 24.24 -10.09
C ILE A 69 10.93 25.04 -10.81
N ALA A 70 12.17 24.93 -10.36
CA ALA A 70 13.30 25.66 -10.93
C ALA A 70 13.55 25.31 -12.41
N ASP A 71 13.54 24.04 -12.74
CA ASP A 71 13.85 23.52 -14.08
C ASP A 71 12.58 23.36 -14.93
N LYS A 72 11.39 23.57 -14.35
CA LYS A 72 10.08 23.30 -14.96
C LYS A 72 9.98 21.87 -15.53
N LYS A 73 10.63 20.90 -14.84
CA LYS A 73 10.74 19.54 -15.32
C LYS A 73 9.81 18.61 -14.54
N PHE A 74 8.94 17.94 -15.26
CA PHE A 74 8.10 16.84 -14.73
C PHE A 74 8.87 15.52 -14.84
N LEU A 75 8.79 14.71 -13.79
CA LEU A 75 9.36 13.36 -13.76
C LEU A 75 8.39 12.40 -13.09
N ARG A 76 7.97 11.38 -13.82
CA ARG A 76 7.14 10.28 -13.29
C ARG A 76 8.05 9.30 -12.54
N LEU A 77 7.75 9.05 -11.27
CA LEU A 77 8.53 8.20 -10.37
C LEU A 77 7.97 6.78 -10.28
N ALA A 78 6.65 6.66 -10.40
CA ALA A 78 5.94 5.40 -10.43
C ALA A 78 5.32 5.17 -11.82
N ASP A 79 5.15 3.92 -12.24
CA ASP A 79 4.52 3.50 -13.49
C ASP A 79 3.86 2.12 -13.35
N GLU A 80 3.52 1.50 -14.47
CA GLU A 80 2.87 0.20 -14.53
C GLU A 80 3.75 -0.94 -13.98
N GLU A 81 5.07 -0.78 -14.04
CA GLU A 81 6.03 -1.77 -13.54
C GLU A 81 6.29 -1.61 -12.04
N LEU A 82 6.26 -0.37 -11.53
CA LEU A 82 6.45 -0.06 -10.12
C LEU A 82 5.38 0.94 -9.68
N ARG A 83 4.17 0.43 -9.43
CA ARG A 83 3.00 1.26 -9.11
C ARG A 83 3.11 1.95 -7.75
N ASN A 84 3.58 1.23 -6.75
CA ASN A 84 3.58 1.67 -5.36
C ASN A 84 4.94 2.24 -4.98
N VAL A 85 5.09 3.54 -5.06
CA VAL A 85 6.29 4.26 -4.63
C VAL A 85 5.90 5.29 -3.57
N THR A 86 6.56 5.24 -2.42
CA THR A 86 6.38 6.19 -1.32
C THR A 86 7.66 6.98 -1.10
N ALA A 87 7.55 8.30 -1.01
CA ALA A 87 8.70 9.15 -0.72
C ALA A 87 9.17 8.94 0.73
N ALA A 88 10.46 8.70 0.92
CA ALA A 88 11.07 8.67 2.25
C ALA A 88 11.13 10.09 2.86
N PRO A 89 11.25 10.21 4.19
CA PRO A 89 11.52 11.50 4.83
C PRO A 89 12.68 12.24 4.16
N LYS A 90 12.66 13.58 4.20
CA LYS A 90 13.61 14.44 3.47
C LYS A 90 13.56 14.32 1.93
N GLN A 91 12.73 13.43 1.38
CA GLN A 91 12.38 13.36 -0.04
C GLN A 91 13.57 13.28 -1.01
N LYS A 92 14.65 12.64 -0.59
CA LYS A 92 15.80 12.34 -1.46
C LYS A 92 15.58 11.02 -2.19
N PHE A 93 15.10 10.02 -1.46
CA PHE A 93 14.78 8.70 -1.96
C PHE A 93 13.30 8.38 -1.78
N GLY A 94 12.82 7.42 -2.54
CA GLY A 94 11.55 6.73 -2.33
C GLY A 94 11.77 5.24 -2.21
N ILE A 95 10.82 4.57 -1.58
CA ILE A 95 10.76 3.12 -1.49
C ILE A 95 9.61 2.66 -2.37
N GLY A 96 9.91 1.78 -3.31
CA GLY A 96 8.95 1.18 -4.22
C GLY A 96 8.73 -0.29 -3.90
N PHE A 97 7.51 -0.77 -4.12
CA PHE A 97 7.13 -2.15 -3.86
C PHE A 97 6.50 -2.77 -5.11
N ASP A 98 7.03 -3.90 -5.54
CA ASP A 98 6.49 -4.70 -6.64
C ASP A 98 6.12 -6.11 -6.15
N SER A 99 4.82 -6.39 -6.10
CA SER A 99 4.27 -7.69 -5.68
C SER A 99 3.85 -8.59 -6.85
N ARG A 100 3.91 -8.12 -8.09
CA ARG A 100 3.30 -8.78 -9.27
C ARG A 100 3.77 -10.23 -9.46
N GLU A 101 5.04 -10.51 -9.25
CA GLU A 101 5.60 -11.88 -9.36
C GLU A 101 5.00 -12.83 -8.33
N TYR A 102 4.54 -12.31 -7.18
CA TYR A 102 4.12 -13.09 -6.02
C TYR A 102 2.60 -13.07 -5.77
N GLU A 103 1.84 -12.23 -6.47
CA GLU A 103 0.42 -11.97 -6.18
C GLU A 103 -0.43 -13.23 -6.29
N LEU A 104 -0.29 -13.99 -7.37
CA LEU A 104 -1.09 -15.20 -7.60
C LEU A 104 -0.90 -16.23 -6.49
N PHE A 105 0.34 -16.52 -6.13
CA PHE A 105 0.64 -17.48 -5.05
C PHE A 105 0.27 -16.93 -3.69
N GLY A 106 0.46 -15.64 -3.46
CA GLY A 106 0.09 -14.97 -2.22
C GLY A 106 -1.43 -14.99 -1.96
N ASN A 107 -2.24 -14.97 -3.01
CA ASN A 107 -3.69 -15.13 -2.90
C ASN A 107 -4.11 -16.56 -2.52
N LEU A 108 -3.30 -17.56 -2.85
CA LEU A 108 -3.59 -18.96 -2.56
C LEU A 108 -3.12 -19.40 -1.17
N ASP A 109 -1.94 -18.93 -0.74
CA ASP A 109 -1.31 -19.36 0.52
C ASP A 109 -1.26 -18.29 1.61
N GLY A 110 -1.76 -17.09 1.33
CA GLY A 110 -1.79 -15.96 2.26
C GLY A 110 -0.44 -15.27 2.48
N ARG A 111 0.63 -15.70 1.80
CA ARG A 111 1.97 -15.12 1.94
C ARG A 111 2.19 -14.04 0.91
N ARG A 112 2.26 -12.80 1.36
CA ARG A 112 2.48 -11.65 0.49
C ARG A 112 3.96 -11.30 0.48
N TYR A 113 4.60 -11.57 -0.65
CA TYR A 113 5.96 -11.14 -0.92
C TYR A 113 5.97 -9.97 -1.89
N GLN A 114 7.04 -9.19 -1.84
CA GLN A 114 7.27 -8.06 -2.74
C GLN A 114 8.77 -7.83 -2.95
N ASP A 115 9.11 -7.36 -4.12
CA ASP A 115 10.43 -6.81 -4.38
C ASP A 115 10.47 -5.36 -3.90
N VAL A 116 11.52 -5.00 -3.20
CA VAL A 116 11.71 -3.64 -2.64
C VAL A 116 12.73 -2.89 -3.48
N TYR A 117 12.32 -1.74 -4.01
CA TYR A 117 13.14 -0.87 -4.82
C TYR A 117 13.45 0.43 -4.09
N VAL A 118 14.66 0.93 -4.28
CA VAL A 118 15.00 2.33 -3.97
C VAL A 118 14.88 3.15 -5.23
N VAL A 119 14.17 4.27 -5.12
CA VAL A 119 13.94 5.23 -6.21
C VAL A 119 14.59 6.55 -5.85
N ASP A 120 15.52 7.03 -6.68
CA ASP A 120 16.07 8.37 -6.55
C ASP A 120 15.03 9.39 -7.04
N LEU A 121 14.52 10.24 -6.14
CA LEU A 121 13.44 11.17 -6.48
C LEU A 121 13.88 12.34 -7.37
N LYS A 122 15.18 12.55 -7.52
CA LYS A 122 15.72 13.57 -8.40
C LYS A 122 15.87 13.09 -9.85
N THR A 123 16.27 11.84 -10.03
CA THR A 123 16.58 11.27 -11.36
C THR A 123 15.51 10.29 -11.85
N GLY A 124 14.73 9.70 -10.95
CA GLY A 124 13.81 8.61 -11.23
C GLY A 124 14.50 7.25 -11.37
N ALA A 125 15.80 7.18 -11.13
CA ALA A 125 16.55 5.93 -11.21
C ALA A 125 16.06 4.95 -10.12
N ARG A 126 15.87 3.67 -10.51
CA ARG A 126 15.37 2.60 -9.66
C ARG A 126 16.45 1.55 -9.47
N LYS A 127 16.61 1.08 -8.25
CA LYS A 127 17.54 -0.01 -7.90
C LYS A 127 16.79 -1.03 -7.06
N LEU A 128 16.84 -2.30 -7.45
CA LEU A 128 16.36 -3.39 -6.60
C LEU A 128 17.21 -3.43 -5.33
N ALA A 129 16.58 -3.29 -4.20
CA ALA A 129 17.23 -3.30 -2.89
C ALA A 129 17.13 -4.68 -2.23
N VAL A 130 15.91 -5.22 -2.13
CA VAL A 130 15.66 -6.53 -1.51
C VAL A 130 14.67 -7.29 -2.39
N LYS A 131 15.00 -8.51 -2.76
CA LYS A 131 14.12 -9.39 -3.53
C LYS A 131 13.29 -10.26 -2.59
N LYS A 132 12.01 -10.48 -2.97
CA LYS A 132 11.10 -11.41 -2.27
C LYS A 132 11.00 -11.15 -0.77
N ASN A 133 10.93 -9.87 -0.38
CA ASN A 133 10.78 -9.49 1.02
C ASN A 133 9.31 -9.58 1.46
N ARG A 134 9.06 -10.02 2.68
CA ARG A 134 7.72 -10.07 3.28
C ARG A 134 7.47 -8.95 4.27
N TRP A 135 8.50 -8.50 4.99
CA TRP A 135 8.37 -7.56 6.09
C TRP A 135 9.31 -6.36 5.94
N ASN A 136 8.72 -5.21 5.65
CA ASN A 136 9.39 -3.92 5.54
C ASN A 136 8.77 -2.94 6.53
N TYR A 137 9.59 -2.19 7.25
CA TYR A 137 9.16 -1.31 8.33
C TYR A 137 9.39 0.18 8.05
N GLY A 138 9.61 0.51 6.79
CA GLY A 138 9.72 1.89 6.34
C GLY A 138 11.07 2.55 6.60
N ALA A 139 11.13 3.82 6.21
CA ALA A 139 12.38 4.59 6.21
C ALA A 139 12.70 5.21 7.57
N SER A 140 14.00 5.47 7.78
CA SER A 140 14.53 6.26 8.89
C SER A 140 14.04 7.72 8.84
N PRO A 141 14.05 8.45 9.97
CA PRO A 141 13.61 9.85 10.02
C PRO A 141 14.42 10.80 9.11
N ASP A 142 15.67 10.46 8.83
CA ASP A 142 16.52 11.19 7.90
C ASP A 142 16.31 10.78 6.42
N GLY A 143 15.53 9.72 6.18
CA GLY A 143 15.19 9.24 4.85
C GLY A 143 16.34 8.61 4.08
N THR A 144 17.38 8.14 4.76
CA THR A 144 18.57 7.53 4.11
C THR A 144 18.59 6.02 4.20
N GLN A 145 17.85 5.44 5.14
CA GLN A 145 17.83 4.00 5.41
C GLN A 145 16.41 3.47 5.54
N PHE A 146 16.21 2.16 5.38
CA PHE A 146 14.98 1.48 5.79
C PHE A 146 15.28 0.15 6.45
N VAL A 147 14.33 -0.33 7.27
CA VAL A 147 14.44 -1.60 7.99
C VAL A 147 13.59 -2.66 7.32
N TYR A 148 14.12 -3.85 7.24
CA TYR A 148 13.39 -5.03 6.80
C TYR A 148 13.77 -6.25 7.65
N HIS A 149 12.95 -7.28 7.62
CA HIS A 149 13.23 -8.55 8.29
C HIS A 149 13.32 -9.66 7.25
N GLU A 150 14.32 -10.51 7.40
CA GLU A 150 14.58 -11.66 6.55
C GLU A 150 15.32 -12.73 7.37
N ASP A 151 14.99 -14.00 7.15
CA ASP A 151 15.64 -15.15 7.77
C ASP A 151 15.87 -15.03 9.29
N GLY A 152 14.84 -14.55 10.00
CA GLY A 152 14.87 -14.42 11.45
C GLY A 152 15.68 -13.24 11.99
N ASN A 153 16.18 -12.36 11.13
CA ASN A 153 16.98 -11.20 11.52
C ASN A 153 16.41 -9.88 10.99
N PHE A 154 16.66 -8.80 11.72
CA PHE A 154 16.44 -7.46 11.21
C PHE A 154 17.69 -6.95 10.50
N PHE A 155 17.42 -6.29 9.38
CA PHE A 155 18.43 -5.64 8.56
C PHE A 155 18.09 -4.17 8.36
N VAL A 156 19.11 -3.36 8.22
CA VAL A 156 19.01 -2.01 7.71
C VAL A 156 19.66 -1.93 6.32
N TYR A 157 18.94 -1.33 5.38
CA TYR A 157 19.43 -1.04 4.04
C TYR A 157 19.75 0.44 3.90
N ASP A 158 20.96 0.78 3.49
CA ASP A 158 21.37 2.14 3.17
C ASP A 158 21.04 2.46 1.72
N MET A 159 20.15 3.42 1.50
CA MET A 159 19.61 3.74 0.17
C MET A 159 20.62 4.43 -0.73
N ALA A 160 21.63 5.07 -0.16
CA ALA A 160 22.67 5.75 -0.94
C ALA A 160 23.76 4.79 -1.42
N SER A 161 24.31 3.99 -0.51
CA SER A 161 25.36 3.01 -0.87
C SER A 161 24.78 1.74 -1.49
N GLY A 162 23.54 1.40 -1.17
CA GLY A 162 22.89 0.17 -1.60
C GLY A 162 23.39 -1.07 -0.86
N GLN A 163 23.81 -0.90 0.38
CA GLN A 163 24.31 -1.98 1.21
C GLN A 163 23.36 -2.32 2.35
N SER A 164 23.23 -3.61 2.64
CA SER A 164 22.49 -4.12 3.79
C SER A 164 23.43 -4.48 4.93
N ARG A 165 23.01 -4.19 6.16
CA ARG A 165 23.68 -4.59 7.38
C ARG A 165 22.72 -5.34 8.29
N ASN A 166 23.10 -6.53 8.73
CA ASN A 166 22.35 -7.29 9.72
C ASN A 166 22.51 -6.61 11.10
N LEU A 167 21.41 -6.33 11.76
CA LEU A 167 21.38 -5.65 13.06
C LEU A 167 21.38 -6.61 14.22
N THR A 168 20.90 -7.84 14.03
CA THR A 168 20.53 -8.74 15.12
C THR A 168 21.32 -10.05 15.13
N LYS A 169 22.21 -10.31 14.17
CA LYS A 169 22.92 -11.59 14.05
C LYS A 169 23.75 -11.98 15.30
N ASP A 170 24.30 -10.97 15.99
CA ASP A 170 25.18 -11.17 17.15
C ASP A 170 24.43 -10.99 18.49
N VAL A 171 23.10 -10.78 18.45
CA VAL A 171 22.27 -10.63 19.63
C VAL A 171 21.76 -12.01 20.06
N PRO A 172 22.01 -12.45 21.32
CA PRO A 172 21.57 -13.76 21.79
C PRO A 172 20.06 -13.78 22.11
N SER A 173 19.24 -13.51 21.10
CA SER A 173 17.78 -13.48 21.20
C SER A 173 17.15 -13.90 19.87
N VAL A 174 15.87 -14.21 19.91
CA VAL A 174 15.07 -14.59 18.75
C VAL A 174 14.21 -13.40 18.35
N PHE A 175 14.19 -13.09 17.06
CA PHE A 175 13.46 -11.94 16.52
C PHE A 175 12.25 -12.35 15.66
N TRP A 176 11.62 -13.46 16.01
CA TRP A 176 10.34 -13.91 15.46
C TRP A 176 9.40 -14.36 16.58
N ASN A 177 8.11 -14.34 16.31
CA ASN A 177 7.11 -14.80 17.27
C ASN A 177 7.23 -16.32 17.44
N GLN A 178 7.72 -16.76 18.58
CA GLN A 178 7.94 -18.18 18.89
C GLN A 178 6.63 -18.93 19.13
N GLU A 179 5.59 -18.23 19.59
CA GLU A 179 4.25 -18.77 19.88
C GLU A 179 3.37 -18.93 18.64
N ASP A 180 3.80 -18.41 17.49
CA ASP A 180 3.04 -18.57 16.25
C ASP A 180 3.13 -20.04 15.78
N ASP A 181 1.97 -20.71 15.74
CA ASP A 181 1.81 -22.10 15.31
C ASP A 181 1.13 -22.24 13.94
N HIS A 182 0.74 -21.10 13.32
CA HIS A 182 -0.01 -21.07 12.06
C HIS A 182 0.90 -20.90 10.84
N ASN A 183 2.01 -20.21 10.99
CA ASN A 183 2.88 -19.86 9.87
C ASN A 183 4.12 -20.76 9.80
N ILE A 184 4.39 -21.34 8.62
CA ILE A 184 5.64 -22.09 8.37
C ILE A 184 6.84 -21.15 8.54
N VAL A 185 6.75 -19.92 8.01
CA VAL A 185 7.73 -18.86 8.26
C VAL A 185 7.13 -17.93 9.31
N LYS A 186 7.63 -18.04 10.53
CA LYS A 186 7.11 -17.26 11.66
C LYS A 186 7.27 -15.76 11.43
N PRO A 187 6.24 -14.96 11.78
CA PRO A 187 6.33 -13.51 11.66
C PRO A 187 7.39 -12.95 12.63
N PRO A 188 8.04 -11.84 12.27
CA PRO A 188 8.99 -11.18 13.15
C PRO A 188 8.32 -10.63 14.41
N THR A 189 9.11 -10.37 15.44
CA THR A 189 8.72 -9.54 16.59
C THR A 189 8.34 -8.14 16.12
N GLY A 190 7.57 -7.41 16.93
CA GLY A 190 7.10 -6.09 16.54
C GLY A 190 8.26 -5.08 16.42
N VAL A 191 8.11 -4.16 15.46
CA VAL A 191 8.95 -2.96 15.37
C VAL A 191 8.11 -1.77 15.84
N ILE A 192 8.54 -1.12 16.93
CA ILE A 192 7.89 0.08 17.46
C ILE A 192 8.21 1.28 16.58
N GLY A 193 9.45 1.37 16.11
CA GLY A 193 9.87 2.42 15.19
C GLY A 193 11.33 2.85 15.40
N TRP A 194 11.69 3.91 14.69
CA TRP A 194 12.96 4.59 14.83
C TRP A 194 12.96 5.59 15.97
N THR A 195 14.10 5.77 16.65
CA THR A 195 14.33 6.95 17.48
C THR A 195 14.33 8.23 16.63
N LYS A 196 14.02 9.37 17.23
CA LYS A 196 13.93 10.65 16.49
C LYS A 196 15.24 11.05 15.80
N ASP A 197 16.36 10.67 16.37
CA ASP A 197 17.70 10.90 15.82
C ASP A 197 18.08 9.89 14.73
N GLY A 198 17.26 8.86 14.51
CA GLY A 198 17.53 7.80 13.56
C GLY A 198 18.67 6.85 13.95
N ALA A 199 19.19 6.97 15.19
CA ALA A 199 20.34 6.18 15.64
C ALA A 199 19.97 4.77 16.07
N SER A 200 18.71 4.52 16.46
CA SER A 200 18.25 3.25 17.00
C SER A 200 16.88 2.84 16.48
N ILE A 201 16.62 1.55 16.53
CA ILE A 201 15.33 0.94 16.23
C ILE A 201 14.81 0.30 17.51
N LEU A 202 13.56 0.56 17.84
CA LEU A 202 12.88 -0.01 18.99
C LEU A 202 12.13 -1.26 18.53
N LEU A 203 12.48 -2.40 19.10
CA LEU A 203 11.84 -3.69 18.89
C LEU A 203 11.05 -4.07 20.14
N SER A 204 9.95 -4.83 19.96
CA SER A 204 9.13 -5.34 21.06
C SER A 204 9.30 -6.84 21.23
#